data_340458b4a9ab84f6fa741d3650112c78
#
_entry.id   340458b4a9ab84f6fa741d3650112c78
#
_cell.length_a   1.000
_cell.length_b   1.000
_cell.length_c   1.000
_cell.angle_alpha   90.00
_cell.angle_beta   90.00
_cell.angle_gamma   90.00
#
_symmetry.space_group_name_H-M   'P 1'
#
loop_
_entity.id
_entity.type
_entity.pdbx_description
1 polymer ?
#
loop_
_entity_poly.entity_id
_entity_poly.type
_entity_poly.pdbx_seq_one_letter_code
_entity_poly.pdbx_strand_id
1 'polypeptide(L)'
;MQKRKFTVVTQLHEENNREIIEYIESSRSAYAKVMRETFYTIKHSDLNKSQYNTYLQNKYDILKRTAGSIISDAQGRYNALKELKKYEKKQLELKILHLETEVIPKLVELRDCNSAKLRLGRYEA
;
A
#
# COMPACT_ATOMS: atom_id res chain seq x y z
N MET A 1 -21.78 9.33 -35.25
CA MET A 1 -20.49 10.07 -35.15
C MET A 1 -19.72 9.61 -33.91
N GLN A 2 -18.54 9.15 -34.12
CA GLN A 2 -17.66 8.84 -33.00
C GLN A 2 -17.09 10.15 -32.42
N LYS A 3 -17.33 10.38 -31.12
CA LYS A 3 -16.72 11.52 -30.43
C LYS A 3 -15.23 11.20 -30.18
N ARG A 4 -14.37 11.95 -30.81
CA ARG A 4 -12.92 11.86 -30.54
C ARG A 4 -12.63 12.57 -29.21
N LYS A 5 -11.95 11.88 -28.31
CA LYS A 5 -11.46 12.47 -27.08
C LYS A 5 -10.01 12.90 -27.28
N PHE A 6 -9.74 14.16 -26.99
CA PHE A 6 -8.38 14.69 -27.02
C PHE A 6 -7.91 14.96 -25.58
N THR A 7 -6.73 14.56 -25.30
CA THR A 7 -6.05 14.92 -24.05
C THR A 7 -4.94 15.89 -24.39
N VAL A 8 -5.00 17.07 -23.84
CA VAL A 8 -3.97 18.10 -24.00
C VAL A 8 -3.20 18.18 -22.69
N VAL A 9 -1.89 18.02 -22.75
CA VAL A 9 -1.00 18.19 -21.61
C VAL A 9 -0.31 19.54 -21.77
N THR A 10 -0.47 20.38 -20.78
CA THR A 10 0.17 21.70 -20.74
C THR A 10 0.93 21.87 -19.44
N GLN A 11 2.00 22.66 -19.48
CA GLN A 11 2.79 22.99 -18.31
C GLN A 11 2.31 24.33 -17.74
N LEU A 12 2.02 24.34 -16.44
CA LEU A 12 1.67 25.56 -15.72
C LEU A 12 2.92 26.26 -15.22
N HIS A 13 3.06 27.54 -15.54
CA HIS A 13 4.14 28.38 -15.03
C HIS A 13 3.69 29.09 -13.74
N GLU A 14 4.47 28.99 -12.71
CA GLU A 14 4.14 29.47 -11.37
C GLU A 14 3.81 30.97 -11.33
N GLU A 15 4.54 31.77 -12.07
CA GLU A 15 4.33 33.22 -12.11
C GLU A 15 3.01 33.66 -12.77
N ASN A 16 2.61 32.93 -13.85
CA ASN A 16 1.45 33.32 -14.65
C ASN A 16 0.15 32.60 -14.26
N ASN A 17 0.25 31.50 -13.52
CA ASN A 17 -0.87 30.60 -13.21
C ASN A 17 -1.03 30.36 -11.70
N ARG A 18 -0.59 31.30 -10.90
CA ARG A 18 -0.57 31.15 -9.43
C ARG A 18 -1.94 30.81 -8.83
N GLU A 19 -2.99 31.49 -9.26
CA GLU A 19 -4.36 31.24 -8.77
C GLU A 19 -4.84 29.85 -9.12
N ILE A 20 -4.54 29.38 -10.34
CA ILE A 20 -4.90 28.03 -10.80
C ILE A 20 -4.13 26.97 -10.02
N ILE A 21 -2.85 27.19 -9.78
CA ILE A 21 -2.00 26.27 -9.00
C ILE A 21 -2.50 26.21 -7.56
N GLU A 22 -2.80 27.33 -6.93
CA GLU A 22 -3.35 27.37 -5.56
C GLU A 22 -4.69 26.63 -5.48
N TYR A 23 -5.57 26.79 -6.46
CA TYR A 23 -6.84 26.06 -6.54
C TYR A 23 -6.63 24.54 -6.67
N ILE A 24 -5.73 24.12 -7.55
CA ILE A 24 -5.40 22.70 -7.75
C ILE A 24 -4.83 22.10 -6.47
N GLU A 25 -3.92 22.79 -5.80
CA GLU A 25 -3.32 22.33 -4.55
C GLU A 25 -4.35 22.22 -3.42
N SER A 26 -5.25 23.21 -3.29
CA SER A 26 -6.35 23.16 -2.33
C SER A 26 -7.30 21.98 -2.59
N SER A 27 -7.69 21.79 -3.84
CA SER A 27 -8.56 20.68 -4.23
C SER A 27 -7.91 19.33 -4.00
N ARG A 28 -6.62 19.22 -4.29
CA ARG A 28 -5.82 18.02 -4.06
C ARG A 28 -5.71 17.67 -2.57
N SER A 29 -5.50 18.67 -1.73
CA SER A 29 -5.43 18.52 -0.28
C SER A 29 -6.78 18.06 0.29
N ALA A 30 -7.88 18.68 -0.13
CA ALA A 30 -9.23 18.30 0.27
C ALA A 30 -9.56 16.86 -0.15
N TYR A 31 -9.25 16.49 -1.39
CA TYR A 31 -9.43 15.13 -1.90
C TYR A 31 -8.64 14.10 -1.08
N ALA A 32 -7.38 14.39 -0.78
CA ALA A 32 -6.53 13.53 0.01
C ALA A 32 -7.07 13.30 1.42
N LYS A 33 -7.66 14.34 2.03
CA LYS A 33 -8.29 14.25 3.35
C LYS A 33 -9.50 13.32 3.34
N VAL A 34 -10.39 13.48 2.37
CA VAL A 34 -11.58 12.63 2.20
C VAL A 34 -11.16 11.18 1.91
N MET A 35 -10.16 10.98 1.07
CA MET A 35 -9.63 9.66 0.74
C MET A 35 -9.05 8.95 1.97
N ARG A 36 -8.30 9.64 2.81
CA ARG A 36 -7.75 9.07 4.05
C ARG A 36 -8.85 8.65 5.03
N GLU A 37 -9.86 9.49 5.20
CA GLU A 37 -11.01 9.17 6.06
C GLU A 37 -11.77 7.95 5.53
N THR A 38 -12.02 7.89 4.24
CA THR A 38 -12.70 6.77 3.59
C THR A 38 -11.90 5.47 3.74
N PHE A 39 -10.60 5.54 3.50
CA PHE A 39 -9.69 4.40 3.66
C PHE A 39 -9.68 3.89 5.11
N TYR A 40 -9.60 4.79 6.07
CA TYR A 40 -9.66 4.45 7.49
C TYR A 40 -10.98 3.74 7.84
N THR A 41 -12.10 4.25 7.35
CA THR A 41 -13.43 3.66 7.58
C THR A 41 -13.54 2.27 6.97
N ILE A 42 -13.03 2.06 5.76
CA ILE A 42 -12.99 0.75 5.10
C ILE A 42 -12.16 -0.25 5.91
N LYS A 43 -11.02 0.19 6.44
CA LYS A 43 -10.12 -0.65 7.22
C LYS A 43 -10.72 -1.10 8.55
N HIS A 44 -11.50 -0.25 9.21
CA HIS A 44 -11.96 -0.47 10.59
C HIS A 44 -13.42 -0.87 10.75
N SER A 45 -14.22 -0.80 9.69
CA SER A 45 -15.64 -1.15 9.75
C SER A 45 -16.16 -1.68 8.42
N ASP A 46 -17.25 -2.43 8.49
CA ASP A 46 -17.99 -2.82 7.29
C ASP A 46 -18.68 -1.60 6.68
N LEU A 47 -18.26 -1.24 5.47
CA LEU A 47 -18.73 -0.06 4.80
C LEU A 47 -20.00 -0.34 4.00
N ASN A 48 -21.11 0.30 4.36
CA ASN A 48 -22.26 0.40 3.49
C ASN A 48 -22.03 1.57 2.51
N LYS A 49 -21.73 1.25 1.26
CA LYS A 49 -21.37 2.24 0.22
C LYS A 49 -22.42 3.34 0.05
N SER A 50 -23.69 2.98 0.09
CA SER A 50 -24.79 3.94 -0.08
C SER A 50 -24.89 4.93 1.09
N GLN A 51 -24.87 4.43 2.30
CA GLN A 51 -24.93 5.26 3.51
C GLN A 51 -23.69 6.15 3.64
N TYR A 52 -22.53 5.60 3.35
CA TYR A 52 -21.27 6.35 3.42
C TYR A 52 -21.18 7.42 2.34
N ASN A 53 -21.70 7.15 1.15
CA ASN A 53 -21.81 8.15 0.09
C ASN A 53 -22.64 9.35 0.56
N THR A 54 -23.81 9.10 1.14
CA THR A 54 -24.65 10.15 1.72
C THR A 54 -23.93 10.92 2.83
N TYR A 55 -23.23 10.23 3.70
CA TYR A 55 -22.42 10.84 4.75
C TYR A 55 -21.35 11.79 4.18
N LEU A 56 -20.62 11.37 3.15
CA LEU A 56 -19.59 12.20 2.50
C LEU A 56 -20.20 13.43 1.82
N GLN A 57 -21.34 13.27 1.15
CA GLN A 57 -22.06 14.39 0.52
C GLN A 57 -22.43 15.46 1.56
N ASN A 58 -22.95 15.05 2.70
CA ASN A 58 -23.36 15.95 3.77
C ASN A 58 -22.18 16.60 4.50
N LYS A 59 -21.13 15.86 4.74
CA LYS A 59 -19.98 16.35 5.51
C LYS A 59 -19.09 17.30 4.70
N TYR A 60 -18.83 16.97 3.44
CA TYR A 60 -17.87 17.69 2.59
C TYR A 60 -18.51 18.48 1.46
N ASP A 61 -19.83 18.48 1.36
CA ASP A 61 -20.58 19.16 0.31
C ASP A 61 -20.08 18.80 -1.10
N ILE A 62 -19.88 17.53 -1.34
CA ILE A 62 -19.43 16.97 -2.62
C ILE A 62 -20.56 16.28 -3.34
N LEU A 63 -20.42 16.17 -4.68
CA LEU A 63 -21.40 15.49 -5.50
C LEU A 63 -21.43 13.98 -5.24
N LYS A 64 -22.59 13.36 -5.36
CA LYS A 64 -22.80 11.91 -5.25
C LYS A 64 -21.80 11.12 -6.10
N ARG A 65 -21.58 11.57 -7.34
CA ARG A 65 -20.64 10.94 -8.27
C ARG A 65 -19.20 10.99 -7.78
N THR A 66 -18.80 12.13 -7.24
CA THR A 66 -17.47 12.32 -6.66
C THR A 66 -17.26 11.43 -5.43
N ALA A 67 -18.25 11.40 -4.54
CA ALA A 67 -18.22 10.53 -3.37
C ALA A 67 -18.14 9.04 -3.78
N GLY A 68 -18.90 8.62 -4.77
CA GLY A 68 -18.83 7.26 -5.31
C GLY A 68 -17.47 6.90 -5.88
N SER A 69 -16.84 7.82 -6.61
CA SER A 69 -15.48 7.64 -7.14
C SER A 69 -14.45 7.49 -6.04
N ILE A 70 -14.53 8.31 -5.00
CA ILE A 70 -13.62 8.24 -3.85
C ILE A 70 -13.76 6.90 -3.12
N ILE A 71 -14.98 6.46 -2.88
CA ILE A 71 -15.25 5.17 -2.23
C ILE A 71 -14.70 4.00 -3.05
N SER A 72 -14.93 4.00 -4.36
CA SER A 72 -14.43 2.96 -5.26
C SER A 72 -12.90 2.94 -5.31
N ASP A 73 -12.27 4.09 -5.38
CA ASP A 73 -10.81 4.24 -5.39
C ASP A 73 -10.19 3.75 -4.07
N ALA A 74 -10.76 4.16 -2.95
CA ALA A 74 -10.28 3.73 -1.63
C ALA A 74 -10.44 2.22 -1.43
N GLN A 75 -11.55 1.66 -1.87
CA GLN A 75 -11.80 0.21 -1.81
C GLN A 75 -10.79 -0.55 -2.68
N GLY A 76 -10.52 -0.07 -3.90
CA GLY A 76 -9.53 -0.66 -4.79
C GLY A 76 -8.14 -0.63 -4.20
N ARG A 77 -7.73 0.48 -3.61
CA ARG A 77 -6.43 0.61 -2.93
C ARG A 77 -6.32 -0.30 -1.71
N TYR A 78 -7.38 -0.40 -0.93
CA TYR A 78 -7.42 -1.31 0.22
C TYR A 78 -7.27 -2.77 -0.21
N ASN A 79 -8.01 -3.19 -1.24
CA ASN A 79 -7.93 -4.55 -1.79
C ASN A 79 -6.53 -4.85 -2.34
N ALA A 80 -5.93 -3.90 -3.06
CA ALA A 80 -4.56 -4.03 -3.57
C ALA A 80 -3.53 -4.20 -2.45
N LEU A 81 -3.63 -3.40 -1.39
CA LEU A 81 -2.75 -3.54 -0.21
C LEU A 81 -2.95 -4.86 0.51
N LYS A 82 -4.17 -5.34 0.61
CA LYS A 82 -4.49 -6.63 1.21
C LYS A 82 -3.86 -7.80 0.44
N GLU A 83 -3.93 -7.77 -0.88
CA GLU A 83 -3.28 -8.76 -1.74
C GLU A 83 -1.75 -8.69 -1.66
N LEU A 84 -1.19 -7.48 -1.64
CA LEU A 84 0.24 -7.28 -1.45
C LEU A 84 0.72 -7.84 -0.10
N LYS A 85 -0.03 -7.60 0.97
CA LYS A 85 0.27 -8.15 2.31
C LYS A 85 0.23 -9.67 2.35
N LYS A 86 -0.73 -10.28 1.66
CA LYS A 86 -0.79 -11.75 1.52
C LYS A 86 0.44 -12.28 0.80
N TYR A 87 0.85 -11.61 -0.28
CA TYR A 87 2.04 -11.99 -1.04
C TYR A 87 3.31 -11.87 -0.18
N GLU A 88 3.50 -10.76 0.51
CA GLU A 88 4.64 -10.54 1.41
C GLU A 88 4.70 -11.61 2.51
N LYS A 89 3.55 -11.91 3.12
CA LYS A 89 3.43 -12.97 4.14
C LYS A 89 3.88 -14.32 3.59
N LYS A 90 3.40 -14.68 2.39
CA LYS A 90 3.78 -15.92 1.73
C LYS A 90 5.29 -15.99 1.44
N GLN A 91 5.89 -14.88 0.99
CA GLN A 91 7.32 -14.81 0.75
C GLN A 91 8.13 -14.97 2.05
N LEU A 92 7.68 -14.37 3.14
CA LEU A 92 8.31 -14.53 4.45
C LEU A 92 8.18 -15.96 4.97
N GLU A 93 7.04 -16.60 4.81
CA GLU A 93 6.83 -18.01 5.17
C GLU A 93 7.77 -18.94 4.39
N LEU A 94 7.96 -18.71 3.09
CA LEU A 94 8.91 -19.45 2.27
C LEU A 94 10.36 -19.24 2.72
N LYS A 95 10.74 -18.03 3.09
CA LYS A 95 12.07 -17.73 3.64
C LYS A 95 12.31 -18.43 4.97
N ILE A 96 11.32 -18.41 5.86
CA ILE A 96 11.38 -19.11 7.14
C ILE A 96 11.55 -20.62 6.91
N LEU A 97 10.76 -21.21 6.02
CA LEU A 97 10.86 -22.61 5.66
C LEU A 97 12.24 -22.97 5.11
N HIS A 98 12.80 -22.14 4.23
CA HIS A 98 14.14 -22.34 3.70
C HIS A 98 15.21 -22.28 4.80
N LEU A 99 15.12 -21.32 5.70
CA LEU A 99 16.03 -21.22 6.85
C LEU A 99 15.93 -22.43 7.76
N GLU A 100 14.73 -22.88 8.08
CA GLU A 100 14.52 -24.03 8.98
C GLU A 100 14.97 -25.36 8.37
N THR A 101 14.73 -25.56 7.06
CA THR A 101 15.00 -26.85 6.40
C THR A 101 16.41 -26.98 5.84
N GLU A 102 17.03 -25.90 5.41
CA GLU A 102 18.31 -25.94 4.71
C GLU A 102 19.46 -25.20 5.41
N VAL A 103 19.20 -23.99 5.91
CA VAL A 103 20.27 -23.15 6.45
C VAL A 103 20.64 -23.53 7.89
N ILE A 104 19.66 -23.64 8.78
CA ILE A 104 19.88 -23.99 10.18
C ILE A 104 20.55 -25.37 10.35
N PRO A 105 20.10 -26.45 9.67
CA PRO A 105 20.77 -27.73 9.73
C PRO A 105 22.22 -27.68 9.26
N LYS A 106 22.53 -26.94 8.20
CA LYS A 106 23.92 -26.76 7.72
C LYS A 106 24.78 -26.00 8.73
N LEU A 107 24.25 -24.97 9.40
CA LEU A 107 24.95 -24.24 10.45
C LEU A 107 25.22 -25.11 11.67
N VAL A 108 24.28 -25.98 12.04
CA VAL A 108 24.48 -26.97 13.13
C VAL A 108 25.57 -27.96 12.77
N GLU A 109 25.58 -28.50 11.56
CA GLU A 109 26.66 -29.37 11.08
C GLU A 109 28.02 -28.70 11.11
N LEU A 110 28.12 -27.44 10.66
CA LEU A 110 29.36 -26.66 10.70
C LEU A 110 29.84 -26.42 12.15
N ARG A 111 28.94 -26.13 13.05
CA ARG A 111 29.25 -25.99 14.47
C ARG A 111 29.81 -27.28 15.04
N ASP A 112 29.19 -28.39 14.76
CA ASP A 112 29.59 -29.70 15.24
C ASP A 112 30.95 -30.12 14.64
N CYS A 113 31.17 -29.87 13.35
CA CYS A 113 32.49 -30.06 12.72
C CYS A 113 33.57 -29.21 13.34
N ASN A 114 33.32 -27.94 13.61
CA ASN A 114 34.30 -27.05 14.29
C ASN A 114 34.60 -27.50 15.72
N SER A 115 33.60 -27.97 16.44
CA SER A 115 33.78 -28.54 17.78
C SER A 115 34.62 -29.80 17.74
N ALA A 116 34.40 -30.68 16.77
CA ALA A 116 35.19 -31.88 16.56
C ALA A 116 36.64 -31.54 16.20
N LYS A 117 36.88 -30.58 15.33
CA LYS A 117 38.23 -30.10 14.98
C LYS A 117 38.97 -29.53 16.19
N LEU A 118 38.31 -28.75 17.01
CA LEU A 118 38.89 -28.22 18.26
C LEU A 118 39.26 -29.31 19.25
N ARG A 119 38.44 -30.36 19.36
CA ARG A 119 38.74 -31.52 20.21
C ARG A 119 39.96 -32.29 19.71
N LEU A 120 40.04 -32.54 18.41
CA LEU A 120 41.18 -33.19 17.79
C LEU A 120 42.48 -32.38 18.00
N GLY A 121 42.40 -31.08 17.80
CA GLY A 121 43.57 -30.19 18.04
C GLY A 121 44.09 -30.23 19.47
N ARG A 122 43.26 -30.47 20.46
CA ARG A 122 43.67 -30.66 21.85
C ARG A 122 44.43 -31.96 22.09
N TYR A 123 44.14 -33.00 21.31
CA TYR A 123 44.79 -34.31 21.44
C TYR A 123 46.06 -34.41 20.62
N GLU A 124 46.24 -33.59 19.60
CA GLU A 124 47.44 -33.53 18.77
C GLU A 124 48.56 -32.61 19.33
N ALA A 125 48.26 -31.81 20.30
CA ALA A 125 49.21 -30.86 20.89
C ALA A 125 50.20 -31.54 21.84
#